data_f2cb13836296fba9836dba12e7520ce6
#
_entry.id   f2cb13836296fba9836dba12e7520ce6
#
_cell.length_a   1.000
_cell.length_b   1.000
_cell.length_c   1.000
_cell.angle_alpha   90.00
_cell.angle_beta   90.00
_cell.angle_gamma   90.00
#
_symmetry.space_group_name_H-M   'P 1'
#
loop_
_entity.id
_entity.type
_entity.pdbx_description
1 polymer ?
#
loop_
_entity_poly.entity_id
_entity_poly.type
_entity_poly.pdbx_seq_one_letter_code
_entity_poly.pdbx_strand_id
1 'polypeptide(L)'
;MNLLEAIGGGALRGLAYIGGLTMQGWAGLRATPRVLPLVGQPGRWRAALRQMAAVGVDALPMVGTMSMCAGFILAMQAGAELRRFGALQYVMDTVAIGFTRELGPLLTAFVVSGRSGSAFSAEIGTMVVTSEIDALRTMAIDPIEFVLAPKYLAAIITIPCLSIMSNAFGILAGFGFMFISTRLRLSMYLRYVANSIELHDVFTGLLKSLVFAIIIVNVGCLEGFRTRGGPDAVGRSATSAVVWSTFLVILADVFFTAIFYLVHKS
;
A
#
# COMPACT_ATOMS: atom_id res chain seq x y z
N MET A 1 -26.80 7.80 -29.74
CA MET A 1 -26.13 8.22 -28.50
C MET A 1 -24.89 9.01 -28.93
N ASN A 2 -24.94 10.32 -28.76
CA ASN A 2 -23.92 11.22 -29.32
C ASN A 2 -22.57 11.00 -28.58
N LEU A 3 -21.46 11.01 -29.32
CA LEU A 3 -20.10 10.83 -28.78
C LEU A 3 -19.82 11.81 -27.62
N LEU A 4 -20.36 13.02 -27.71
CA LEU A 4 -20.28 14.07 -26.68
C LEU A 4 -21.03 13.67 -25.37
N GLU A 5 -22.16 13.00 -25.46
CA GLU A 5 -22.89 12.51 -24.28
C GLU A 5 -22.14 11.35 -23.59
N ALA A 6 -21.51 10.47 -24.36
CA ALA A 6 -20.70 9.38 -23.84
C ALA A 6 -19.44 9.88 -23.11
N ILE A 7 -18.75 10.88 -23.71
CA ILE A 7 -17.56 11.53 -23.12
C ILE A 7 -17.95 12.34 -21.89
N GLY A 8 -19.01 13.15 -21.98
CA GLY A 8 -19.51 13.95 -20.86
C GLY A 8 -19.95 13.10 -19.67
N GLY A 9 -20.70 12.02 -19.95
CA GLY A 9 -21.12 11.06 -18.91
C GLY A 9 -19.95 10.28 -18.27
N GLY A 10 -18.88 10.01 -19.04
CA GLY A 10 -17.64 9.45 -18.53
C GLY A 10 -16.90 10.40 -17.59
N ALA A 11 -16.74 11.65 -18.00
CA ALA A 11 -16.10 12.69 -17.21
C ALA A 11 -16.84 12.98 -15.90
N LEU A 12 -18.16 13.08 -15.94
CA LEU A 12 -18.98 13.27 -14.74
C LEU A 12 -18.87 12.09 -13.75
N ARG A 13 -18.84 10.86 -14.26
CA ARG A 13 -18.62 9.67 -13.41
C ARG A 13 -17.25 9.67 -12.77
N GLY A 14 -16.20 10.05 -13.52
CA GLY A 14 -14.86 10.19 -12.99
C GLY A 14 -14.76 11.27 -11.91
N LEU A 15 -15.36 12.44 -12.12
CA LEU A 15 -15.42 13.51 -11.11
C LEU A 15 -16.21 13.10 -9.86
N ALA A 16 -17.33 12.41 -10.04
CA ALA A 16 -18.09 11.86 -8.91
C ALA A 16 -17.33 10.78 -8.14
N TYR A 17 -16.47 10.01 -8.82
CA TYR A 17 -15.59 9.04 -8.18
C TYR A 17 -14.52 9.72 -7.33
N ILE A 18 -13.82 10.70 -7.88
CA ILE A 18 -12.80 11.50 -7.18
C ILE A 18 -13.44 12.24 -6.00
N GLY A 19 -14.61 12.86 -6.19
CA GLY A 19 -15.36 13.51 -5.11
C GLY A 19 -15.72 12.53 -3.98
N GLY A 20 -16.15 11.32 -4.31
CA GLY A 20 -16.42 10.26 -3.34
C GLY A 20 -15.17 9.86 -2.55
N LEU A 21 -14.03 9.67 -3.25
CA LEU A 21 -12.75 9.36 -2.61
C LEU A 21 -12.29 10.47 -1.65
N THR A 22 -12.37 11.73 -2.07
CA THR A 22 -11.91 12.85 -1.23
C THR A 22 -12.79 13.04 -0.01
N MET A 23 -14.12 13.00 -0.16
CA MET A 23 -15.05 13.13 0.96
C MET A 23 -14.92 11.98 1.97
N GLN A 24 -14.91 10.74 1.47
CA GLN A 24 -14.76 9.57 2.33
C GLN A 24 -13.40 9.52 3.00
N GLY A 25 -12.31 9.81 2.25
CA GLY A 25 -10.96 9.86 2.78
C GLY A 25 -10.81 10.88 3.90
N TRP A 26 -11.35 12.08 3.70
CA TRP A 26 -11.35 13.12 4.71
C TRP A 26 -12.14 12.75 5.97
N ALA A 27 -13.34 12.17 5.80
CA ALA A 27 -14.15 11.70 6.91
C ALA A 27 -13.46 10.57 7.69
N GLY A 28 -12.89 9.57 6.97
CA GLY A 28 -12.15 8.46 7.57
C GLY A 28 -10.92 8.92 8.34
N LEU A 29 -10.10 9.81 7.77
CA LEU A 29 -8.92 10.37 8.44
C LEU A 29 -9.30 11.18 9.69
N ARG A 30 -10.37 11.98 9.65
CA ARG A 30 -10.87 12.72 10.82
C ARG A 30 -11.41 11.80 11.91
N ALA A 31 -11.99 10.66 11.55
CA ALA A 31 -12.51 9.70 12.52
C ALA A 31 -11.41 8.83 13.16
N THR A 32 -10.26 8.67 12.48
CA THR A 32 -9.15 7.80 12.94
C THR A 32 -8.65 8.11 14.35
N PRO A 33 -8.42 9.37 14.78
CA PRO A 33 -7.95 9.67 16.14
C PRO A 33 -8.92 9.21 17.23
N ARG A 34 -10.22 9.11 16.93
CA ARG A 34 -11.25 8.66 17.89
C ARG A 34 -11.20 7.17 18.22
N VAL A 35 -10.42 6.40 17.44
CA VAL A 35 -10.20 4.96 17.67
C VAL A 35 -9.07 4.72 18.65
N LEU A 36 -8.18 5.70 18.88
CA LEU A 36 -7.04 5.57 19.79
C LEU A 36 -7.51 5.32 21.23
N PRO A 37 -6.78 4.48 22.01
CA PRO A 37 -7.21 4.03 23.35
C PRO A 37 -7.30 5.18 24.36
N LEU A 38 -6.60 6.29 24.12
CA LEU A 38 -6.60 7.49 24.97
C LEU A 38 -7.91 8.29 24.88
N VAL A 39 -8.68 8.12 23.79
CA VAL A 39 -9.88 8.92 23.50
C VAL A 39 -11.12 8.04 23.28
N GLY A 40 -10.92 6.73 23.06
CA GLY A 40 -11.96 5.82 22.58
C GLY A 40 -12.33 4.68 23.54
N GLN A 41 -13.39 3.98 23.17
CA GLN A 41 -13.89 2.81 23.88
C GLN A 41 -12.97 1.59 23.67
N PRO A 42 -12.74 0.74 24.69
CA PRO A 42 -11.84 -0.43 24.60
C PRO A 42 -12.21 -1.43 23.51
N GLY A 43 -13.48 -1.49 23.10
CA GLY A 43 -13.94 -2.34 21.99
C GLY A 43 -13.42 -1.91 20.63
N ARG A 44 -13.32 -0.61 20.37
CA ARG A 44 -12.82 -0.06 19.08
C ARG A 44 -11.33 -0.33 18.91
N TRP A 45 -10.55 -0.24 19.98
CA TRP A 45 -9.12 -0.57 19.97
C TRP A 45 -8.87 -2.06 19.63
N ARG A 46 -9.66 -2.97 20.21
CA ARG A 46 -9.57 -4.40 19.88
C ARG A 46 -9.90 -4.68 18.41
N ALA A 47 -10.88 -3.96 17.84
CA ALA A 47 -11.18 -4.06 16.42
C ALA A 47 -10.01 -3.56 15.55
N ALA A 48 -9.40 -2.43 15.90
CA ALA A 48 -8.21 -1.93 15.22
C ALA A 48 -7.03 -2.91 15.28
N LEU A 49 -6.76 -3.51 16.44
CA LEU A 49 -5.71 -4.51 16.60
C LEU A 49 -5.96 -5.77 15.73
N ARG A 50 -7.20 -6.24 15.64
CA ARG A 50 -7.54 -7.35 14.73
C ARG A 50 -7.30 -6.97 13.27
N GLN A 51 -7.67 -5.76 12.87
CA GLN A 51 -7.41 -5.26 11.52
C GLN A 51 -5.90 -5.10 11.27
N MET A 52 -5.13 -4.62 12.25
CA MET A 52 -3.67 -4.55 12.15
C MET A 52 -3.04 -5.94 11.96
N ALA A 53 -3.51 -6.94 12.69
CA ALA A 53 -3.04 -8.31 12.51
C ALA A 53 -3.38 -8.85 11.11
N ALA A 54 -4.62 -8.66 10.67
CA ALA A 54 -5.08 -9.11 9.36
C ALA A 54 -4.37 -8.42 8.20
N VAL A 55 -4.13 -7.10 8.28
CA VAL A 55 -3.44 -6.33 7.23
C VAL A 55 -1.92 -6.55 7.27
N GLY A 56 -1.34 -6.61 8.47
CA GLY A 56 0.10 -6.67 8.69
C GLY A 56 0.64 -8.09 8.75
N VAL A 57 0.33 -8.79 9.84
CA VAL A 57 0.96 -10.09 10.14
C VAL A 57 0.65 -11.13 9.08
N ASP A 58 -0.61 -11.23 8.68
CA ASP A 58 -1.02 -12.23 7.68
C ASP A 58 -0.54 -11.90 6.26
N ALA A 59 -0.16 -10.65 5.96
CA ALA A 59 0.42 -10.29 4.67
C ALA A 59 1.95 -10.50 4.63
N LEU A 60 2.60 -10.60 5.79
CA LEU A 60 4.06 -10.67 5.92
C LEU A 60 4.70 -11.80 5.10
N PRO A 61 4.20 -13.04 5.09
CA PRO A 61 4.80 -14.11 4.32
C PRO A 61 4.79 -13.82 2.81
N MET A 62 3.69 -13.27 2.31
CA MET A 62 3.54 -12.93 0.90
C MET A 62 4.42 -11.73 0.50
N VAL A 63 4.42 -10.67 1.31
CA VAL A 63 5.31 -9.52 1.10
C VAL A 63 6.77 -9.96 1.15
N GLY A 64 7.15 -10.75 2.15
CA GLY A 64 8.51 -11.25 2.31
C GLY A 64 8.98 -12.07 1.11
N THR A 65 8.17 -13.04 0.67
CA THR A 65 8.51 -13.89 -0.47
C THR A 65 8.65 -13.08 -1.77
N MET A 66 7.70 -12.18 -2.05
CA MET A 66 7.77 -11.33 -3.24
C MET A 66 8.97 -10.40 -3.21
N SER A 67 9.27 -9.79 -2.06
CA SER A 67 10.42 -8.89 -1.91
C SER A 67 11.74 -9.64 -2.03
N MET A 68 11.85 -10.86 -1.49
CA MET A 68 13.04 -11.70 -1.67
C MET A 68 13.26 -12.05 -3.13
N CYS A 69 12.23 -12.48 -3.84
CA CYS A 69 12.34 -12.78 -5.27
C CYS A 69 12.74 -11.54 -6.07
N ALA A 70 12.08 -10.40 -5.84
CA ALA A 70 12.38 -9.16 -6.54
C ALA A 70 13.79 -8.65 -6.25
N GLY A 71 14.24 -8.73 -4.98
CA GLY A 71 15.60 -8.33 -4.58
C GLY A 71 16.69 -9.18 -5.22
N PHE A 72 16.47 -10.49 -5.28
CA PHE A 72 17.40 -11.40 -5.95
C PHE A 72 17.45 -11.13 -7.46
N ILE A 73 16.29 -10.95 -8.11
CA ILE A 73 16.19 -10.63 -9.54
C ILE A 73 16.88 -9.30 -9.85
N LEU A 74 16.60 -8.25 -9.06
CA LEU A 74 17.24 -6.95 -9.23
C LEU A 74 18.77 -7.04 -9.11
N ALA A 75 19.26 -7.75 -8.09
CA ALA A 75 20.68 -7.96 -7.88
C ALA A 75 21.33 -8.71 -9.04
N MET A 76 20.65 -9.73 -9.59
CA MET A 76 21.13 -10.46 -10.77
C MET A 76 21.21 -9.57 -12.01
N GLN A 77 20.16 -8.79 -12.28
CA GLN A 77 20.12 -7.91 -13.46
C GLN A 77 21.16 -6.79 -13.35
N ALA A 78 21.18 -6.08 -12.21
CA ALA A 78 22.18 -5.06 -11.96
C ALA A 78 23.61 -5.64 -12.01
N GLY A 79 23.81 -6.84 -11.44
CA GLY A 79 25.08 -7.54 -11.46
C GLY A 79 25.56 -7.90 -12.86
N ALA A 80 24.66 -8.35 -13.73
CA ALA A 80 24.98 -8.67 -15.11
C ALA A 80 25.46 -7.44 -15.90
N GLU A 81 24.79 -6.30 -15.73
CA GLU A 81 25.17 -5.06 -16.41
C GLU A 81 26.42 -4.41 -15.81
N LEU A 82 26.47 -4.24 -14.49
CA LEU A 82 27.60 -3.58 -13.81
C LEU A 82 28.89 -4.38 -13.89
N ARG A 83 28.83 -5.70 -14.04
CA ARG A 83 29.99 -6.55 -14.28
C ARG A 83 30.74 -6.21 -15.58
N ARG A 84 30.00 -5.84 -16.64
CA ARG A 84 30.57 -5.43 -17.93
C ARG A 84 31.44 -4.17 -17.82
N PHE A 85 31.12 -3.31 -16.85
CA PHE A 85 31.85 -2.07 -16.58
C PHE A 85 32.89 -2.21 -15.45
N GLY A 86 33.09 -3.41 -14.90
CA GLY A 86 33.99 -3.62 -13.76
C GLY A 86 33.48 -3.01 -12.45
N ALA A 87 32.20 -2.63 -12.39
CA ALA A 87 31.56 -1.85 -11.33
C ALA A 87 30.62 -2.69 -10.43
N LEU A 88 30.90 -3.97 -10.25
CA LEU A 88 30.03 -4.92 -9.54
C LEU A 88 29.74 -4.50 -8.09
N GLN A 89 30.60 -3.72 -7.46
CA GLN A 89 30.36 -3.18 -6.12
C GLN A 89 29.14 -2.31 -6.00
N TYR A 90 28.74 -1.60 -7.06
CA TYR A 90 27.55 -0.73 -7.07
C TYR A 90 26.22 -1.50 -7.13
N VAL A 91 26.24 -2.83 -7.27
CA VAL A 91 25.03 -3.66 -7.15
C VAL A 91 24.39 -3.49 -5.78
N MET A 92 25.21 -3.40 -4.72
CA MET A 92 24.74 -3.23 -3.34
C MET A 92 23.97 -1.92 -3.17
N ASP A 93 24.54 -0.83 -3.71
CA ASP A 93 23.93 0.50 -3.67
C ASP A 93 22.62 0.51 -4.46
N THR A 94 22.61 -0.07 -5.68
CA THR A 94 21.44 -0.14 -6.54
C THR A 94 20.28 -0.91 -5.87
N VAL A 95 20.57 -2.05 -5.24
CA VAL A 95 19.56 -2.84 -4.54
C VAL A 95 19.07 -2.11 -3.30
N ALA A 96 20.00 -1.56 -2.49
CA ALA A 96 19.65 -0.89 -1.24
C ALA A 96 18.79 0.35 -1.48
N ILE A 97 19.20 1.24 -2.35
CA ILE A 97 18.48 2.48 -2.66
C ILE A 97 17.18 2.17 -3.42
N GLY A 98 17.24 1.28 -4.44
CA GLY A 98 16.07 0.91 -5.23
C GLY A 98 14.95 0.27 -4.40
N PHE A 99 15.29 -0.59 -3.43
CA PHE A 99 14.32 -1.14 -2.50
C PHE A 99 13.78 -0.09 -1.55
N THR A 100 14.64 0.69 -0.91
CA THR A 100 14.24 1.64 0.12
C THR A 100 13.35 2.74 -0.44
N ARG A 101 13.66 3.29 -1.61
CA ARG A 101 12.92 4.40 -2.23
C ARG A 101 11.67 3.98 -2.99
N GLU A 102 11.70 2.82 -3.68
CA GLU A 102 10.69 2.46 -4.68
C GLU A 102 10.09 1.07 -4.46
N LEU A 103 10.89 0.03 -4.63
CA LEU A 103 10.38 -1.34 -4.73
C LEU A 103 9.72 -1.83 -3.44
N GLY A 104 10.26 -1.51 -2.28
CA GLY A 104 9.69 -1.95 -1.01
C GLY A 104 8.29 -1.40 -0.76
N PRO A 105 8.08 -0.07 -0.80
CA PRO A 105 6.75 0.52 -0.71
C PRO A 105 5.79 0.02 -1.79
N LEU A 106 6.23 -0.07 -3.05
CA LEU A 106 5.40 -0.44 -4.19
C LEU A 106 4.96 -1.91 -4.13
N LEU A 107 5.89 -2.84 -3.88
CA LEU A 107 5.57 -4.27 -3.73
C LEU A 107 4.62 -4.51 -2.55
N THR A 108 4.87 -3.84 -1.43
CA THR A 108 3.97 -3.89 -0.27
C THR A 108 2.57 -3.40 -0.64
N ALA A 109 2.47 -2.28 -1.36
CA ALA A 109 1.19 -1.74 -1.79
C ALA A 109 0.44 -2.69 -2.72
N PHE A 110 1.10 -3.36 -3.65
CA PHE A 110 0.47 -4.34 -4.55
C PHE A 110 -0.07 -5.56 -3.80
N VAL A 111 0.72 -6.11 -2.89
CA VAL A 111 0.28 -7.26 -2.07
C VAL A 111 -0.91 -6.88 -1.20
N VAL A 112 -0.83 -5.74 -0.50
CA VAL A 112 -1.90 -5.27 0.40
C VAL A 112 -3.14 -4.86 -0.39
N SER A 113 -3.01 -4.26 -1.57
CA SER A 113 -4.14 -3.93 -2.45
C SER A 113 -4.89 -5.20 -2.86
N GLY A 114 -4.16 -6.22 -3.34
CA GLY A 114 -4.75 -7.48 -3.78
C GLY A 114 -5.43 -8.26 -2.66
N ARG A 115 -4.82 -8.29 -1.45
CA ARG A 115 -5.31 -9.07 -0.32
C ARG A 115 -6.25 -8.27 0.59
N SER A 116 -5.75 -7.19 1.17
CA SER A 116 -6.49 -6.44 2.20
C SER A 116 -7.46 -5.43 1.60
N GLY A 117 -7.10 -4.77 0.49
CA GLY A 117 -7.98 -3.86 -0.25
C GLY A 117 -9.24 -4.56 -0.77
N SER A 118 -9.07 -5.74 -1.36
CA SER A 118 -10.20 -6.59 -1.79
C SER A 118 -11.04 -7.07 -0.62
N ALA A 119 -10.40 -7.47 0.49
CA ALA A 119 -11.10 -7.92 1.70
C ALA A 119 -11.94 -6.79 2.32
N PHE A 120 -11.43 -5.56 2.38
CA PHE A 120 -12.20 -4.41 2.85
C PHE A 120 -13.43 -4.15 1.99
N SER A 121 -13.29 -4.22 0.67
CA SER A 121 -14.39 -4.06 -0.26
C SER A 121 -15.42 -5.18 -0.11
N ALA A 122 -14.99 -6.42 0.02
CA ALA A 122 -15.89 -7.56 0.20
C ALA A 122 -16.64 -7.51 1.53
N GLU A 123 -15.95 -7.18 2.64
CA GLU A 123 -16.56 -7.05 3.97
C GLU A 123 -17.64 -5.96 3.98
N ILE A 124 -17.30 -4.75 3.52
CA ILE A 124 -18.26 -3.64 3.47
C ILE A 124 -19.38 -3.91 2.46
N GLY A 125 -19.05 -4.49 1.29
CA GLY A 125 -20.02 -4.89 0.29
C GLY A 125 -21.03 -5.90 0.82
N THR A 126 -20.58 -6.86 1.64
CA THR A 126 -21.47 -7.80 2.33
C THR A 126 -22.38 -7.06 3.32
N MET A 127 -21.84 -6.17 4.15
CA MET A 127 -22.63 -5.36 5.09
C MET A 127 -23.68 -4.49 4.38
N VAL A 128 -23.39 -4.02 3.16
CA VAL A 128 -24.36 -3.29 2.34
C VAL A 128 -25.48 -4.22 1.85
N VAL A 129 -25.13 -5.39 1.32
CA VAL A 129 -26.09 -6.37 0.77
C VAL A 129 -26.99 -6.94 1.88
N THR A 130 -26.45 -7.15 3.09
CA THR A 130 -27.22 -7.65 4.26
C THR A 130 -27.94 -6.54 5.01
N SER A 131 -27.91 -5.28 4.52
CA SER A 131 -28.53 -4.10 5.15
C SER A 131 -27.98 -3.76 6.55
N GLU A 132 -26.81 -4.27 6.91
CA GLU A 132 -26.17 -3.95 8.19
C GLU A 132 -25.78 -2.45 8.27
N ILE A 133 -25.37 -1.85 7.14
CA ILE A 133 -25.07 -0.41 7.07
C ILE A 133 -26.33 0.43 7.35
N ASP A 134 -27.49 0.01 6.86
CA ASP A 134 -28.75 0.71 7.11
C ASP A 134 -29.21 0.51 8.56
N ALA A 135 -28.96 -0.68 9.14
CA ALA A 135 -29.21 -0.92 10.55
C ALA A 135 -28.34 -0.02 11.45
N LEU A 136 -27.07 0.21 11.13
CA LEU A 136 -26.22 1.16 11.84
C LEU A 136 -26.80 2.58 11.79
N ARG A 137 -27.26 3.02 10.61
CA ARG A 137 -27.89 4.35 10.44
C ARG A 137 -29.16 4.51 11.27
N THR A 138 -30.01 3.48 11.33
CA THR A 138 -31.23 3.51 12.14
C THR A 138 -30.95 3.60 13.64
N MET A 139 -29.80 3.05 14.08
CA MET A 139 -29.31 3.17 15.45
C MET A 139 -28.54 4.49 15.73
N ALA A 140 -28.56 5.46 14.79
CA ALA A 140 -27.82 6.70 14.86
C ALA A 140 -26.29 6.52 15.01
N ILE A 141 -25.75 5.39 14.53
CA ILE A 141 -24.30 5.12 14.48
C ILE A 141 -23.80 5.49 13.08
N ASP A 142 -22.76 6.36 13.03
CA ASP A 142 -22.12 6.71 11.77
C ASP A 142 -21.32 5.52 11.23
N PRO A 143 -21.69 4.93 10.07
CA PRO A 143 -20.98 3.81 9.48
C PRO A 143 -19.52 4.14 9.14
N ILE A 144 -19.22 5.40 8.79
CA ILE A 144 -17.85 5.83 8.48
C ILE A 144 -17.00 5.73 9.74
N GLU A 145 -17.45 6.25 10.86
CA GLU A 145 -16.69 6.19 12.10
C GLU A 145 -16.55 4.77 12.63
N PHE A 146 -17.62 3.96 12.49
CA PHE A 146 -17.65 2.60 13.04
C PHE A 146 -16.85 1.60 12.20
N VAL A 147 -16.97 1.65 10.87
CA VAL A 147 -16.40 0.65 9.95
C VAL A 147 -15.05 1.08 9.39
N LEU A 148 -14.92 2.36 8.98
CA LEU A 148 -13.71 2.83 8.29
C LEU A 148 -12.58 3.19 9.24
N ALA A 149 -12.85 3.89 10.33
CA ALA A 149 -11.80 4.42 11.18
C ALA A 149 -10.83 3.35 11.72
N PRO A 150 -11.28 2.14 12.15
CA PRO A 150 -10.36 1.07 12.53
C PRO A 150 -9.49 0.57 11.36
N LYS A 151 -10.03 0.53 10.14
CA LYS A 151 -9.31 0.10 8.93
C LYS A 151 -8.24 1.12 8.53
N TYR A 152 -8.56 2.43 8.60
CA TYR A 152 -7.58 3.50 8.36
C TYR A 152 -6.43 3.45 9.37
N LEU A 153 -6.75 3.34 10.67
CA LEU A 153 -5.73 3.26 11.72
C LEU A 153 -4.82 2.06 11.50
N ALA A 154 -5.41 0.90 11.20
CA ALA A 154 -4.65 -0.31 10.93
C ALA A 154 -3.70 -0.12 9.75
N ALA A 155 -4.18 0.35 8.61
CA ALA A 155 -3.37 0.48 7.40
C ALA A 155 -2.26 1.53 7.52
N ILE A 156 -2.55 2.70 8.10
CA ILE A 156 -1.57 3.78 8.30
C ILE A 156 -0.38 3.31 9.14
N ILE A 157 -0.58 2.39 10.07
CA ILE A 157 0.50 1.84 10.90
C ILE A 157 1.14 0.64 10.23
N THR A 158 0.35 -0.32 9.74
CA THR A 158 0.88 -1.61 9.30
C THR A 158 1.55 -1.57 7.94
N ILE A 159 1.07 -0.75 6.99
CA ILE A 159 1.65 -0.71 5.64
C ILE A 159 3.06 -0.12 5.63
N PRO A 160 3.37 0.99 6.32
CA PRO A 160 4.75 1.44 6.48
C PRO A 160 5.65 0.41 7.19
N CYS A 161 5.15 -0.27 8.22
CA CYS A 161 5.91 -1.34 8.87
C CYS A 161 6.21 -2.51 7.92
N LEU A 162 5.22 -2.94 7.13
CA LEU A 162 5.41 -3.95 6.09
C LEU A 162 6.41 -3.51 5.02
N SER A 163 6.41 -2.22 4.66
CA SER A 163 7.38 -1.66 3.71
C SER A 163 8.81 -1.76 4.24
N ILE A 164 9.04 -1.48 5.53
CA ILE A 164 10.35 -1.68 6.16
C ILE A 164 10.77 -3.16 6.10
N MET A 165 9.84 -4.07 6.40
CA MET A 165 10.11 -5.51 6.31
C MET A 165 10.38 -5.95 4.87
N SER A 166 9.63 -5.42 3.90
CA SER A 166 9.87 -5.62 2.46
C SER A 166 11.29 -5.20 2.07
N ASN A 167 11.74 -4.02 2.50
CA ASN A 167 13.10 -3.54 2.26
C ASN A 167 14.14 -4.50 2.84
N ALA A 168 13.94 -4.94 4.08
CA ALA A 168 14.87 -5.87 4.74
C ALA A 168 14.98 -7.20 3.97
N PHE A 169 13.85 -7.78 3.55
CA PHE A 169 13.83 -9.03 2.78
C PHE A 169 14.45 -8.87 1.39
N GLY A 170 14.18 -7.78 0.68
CA GLY A 170 14.74 -7.51 -0.64
C GLY A 170 16.25 -7.29 -0.59
N ILE A 171 16.73 -6.52 0.37
CA ILE A 171 18.16 -6.27 0.59
C ILE A 171 18.89 -7.57 0.99
N LEU A 172 18.31 -8.36 1.89
CA LEU A 172 18.89 -9.66 2.27
C LEU A 172 18.96 -10.63 1.09
N ALA A 173 17.99 -10.62 0.19
CA ALA A 173 18.03 -11.44 -1.02
C ALA A 173 19.15 -10.97 -1.98
N GLY A 174 19.38 -9.66 -2.08
CA GLY A 174 20.51 -9.09 -2.79
C GLY A 174 21.86 -9.58 -2.25
N PHE A 175 21.99 -9.74 -0.93
CA PHE A 175 23.15 -10.38 -0.32
C PHE A 175 23.35 -11.81 -0.85
N GLY A 176 22.29 -12.60 -0.98
CA GLY A 176 22.37 -13.97 -1.52
C GLY A 176 23.08 -14.02 -2.88
N PHE A 177 22.73 -13.12 -3.80
CA PHE A 177 23.40 -13.00 -5.09
C PHE A 177 24.88 -12.57 -4.94
N MET A 178 25.18 -11.57 -4.14
CA MET A 178 26.55 -11.08 -3.93
C MET A 178 27.44 -12.15 -3.27
N PHE A 179 26.89 -12.94 -2.35
CA PHE A 179 27.61 -14.06 -1.74
C PHE A 179 27.98 -15.13 -2.77
N ILE A 180 27.08 -15.47 -3.67
CA ILE A 180 27.35 -16.46 -4.75
C ILE A 180 28.39 -15.91 -5.74
N SER A 181 28.27 -14.63 -6.12
CA SER A 181 29.10 -14.03 -7.17
C SER A 181 30.52 -13.66 -6.70
N THR A 182 30.65 -13.16 -5.47
CA THR A 182 31.93 -12.56 -4.98
C THR A 182 32.45 -13.16 -3.68
N ARG A 183 31.71 -14.11 -3.07
CA ARG A 183 32.01 -14.65 -1.74
C ARG A 183 32.10 -13.57 -0.66
N LEU A 184 31.37 -12.46 -0.84
CA LEU A 184 31.34 -11.33 0.09
C LEU A 184 30.80 -11.77 1.45
N ARG A 185 31.43 -11.34 2.56
CA ARG A 185 30.93 -11.62 3.90
C ARG A 185 29.70 -10.74 4.23
N LEU A 186 28.74 -11.29 4.94
CA LEU A 186 27.53 -10.56 5.34
C LEU A 186 27.83 -9.25 6.07
N SER A 187 28.81 -9.26 6.99
CA SER A 187 29.19 -8.05 7.73
C SER A 187 29.69 -6.92 6.83
N MET A 188 30.40 -7.27 5.75
CA MET A 188 30.89 -6.30 4.78
C MET A 188 29.74 -5.77 3.91
N TYR A 189 28.85 -6.66 3.45
CA TYR A 189 27.64 -6.28 2.72
C TYR A 189 26.77 -5.30 3.51
N LEU A 190 26.46 -5.61 4.77
CA LEU A 190 25.64 -4.75 5.63
C LEU A 190 26.29 -3.38 5.87
N ARG A 191 27.61 -3.30 5.96
CA ARG A 191 28.32 -2.00 6.07
C ARG A 191 28.17 -1.17 4.79
N TYR A 192 28.29 -1.79 3.61
CA TYR A 192 28.07 -1.09 2.34
C TYR A 192 26.62 -0.57 2.26
N VAL A 193 25.63 -1.43 2.51
CA VAL A 193 24.22 -1.05 2.52
C VAL A 193 23.95 0.09 3.50
N ALA A 194 24.49 0.01 4.72
CA ALA A 194 24.29 1.06 5.74
C ALA A 194 24.93 2.41 5.33
N ASN A 195 26.02 2.39 4.58
CA ASN A 195 26.65 3.61 4.08
C ASN A 195 25.96 4.18 2.83
N SER A 196 25.23 3.33 2.06
CA SER A 196 24.57 3.73 0.83
C SER A 196 23.18 4.32 1.06
N ILE A 197 22.51 3.92 2.16
CA ILE A 197 21.16 4.40 2.49
C ILE A 197 21.25 5.69 3.30
N GLU A 198 20.74 6.77 2.75
CA GLU A 198 20.58 8.04 3.46
C GLU A 198 19.24 8.09 4.22
N LEU A 199 19.18 8.92 5.25
CA LEU A 199 17.94 9.13 6.00
C LEU A 199 16.80 9.64 5.10
N HIS A 200 17.15 10.41 4.07
CA HIS A 200 16.22 10.88 3.05
C HIS A 200 15.55 9.74 2.28
N ASP A 201 16.30 8.67 1.95
CA ASP A 201 15.77 7.50 1.23
C ASP A 201 14.69 6.77 2.04
N VAL A 202 14.98 6.58 3.33
CA VAL A 202 14.04 5.94 4.25
C VAL A 202 12.79 6.80 4.41
N PHE A 203 12.94 8.10 4.58
CA PHE A 203 11.82 9.03 4.74
C PHE A 203 10.93 9.07 3.48
N THR A 204 11.53 9.15 2.30
CA THR A 204 10.77 9.15 1.03
C THR A 204 10.00 7.84 0.82
N GLY A 205 10.61 6.69 1.08
CA GLY A 205 9.95 5.39 1.00
C GLY A 205 8.80 5.24 1.99
N LEU A 206 8.99 5.68 3.25
CA LEU A 206 7.95 5.66 4.27
C LEU A 206 6.80 6.61 3.96
N LEU A 207 7.08 7.81 3.44
CA LEU A 207 6.05 8.75 3.03
C LEU A 207 5.20 8.19 1.88
N LYS A 208 5.83 7.57 0.88
CA LYS A 208 5.12 6.87 -0.20
C LYS A 208 4.23 5.75 0.36
N SER A 209 4.76 4.90 1.23
CA SER A 209 4.00 3.79 1.82
C SER A 209 2.78 4.26 2.62
N LEU A 210 2.88 5.39 3.32
CA LEU A 210 1.78 6.00 4.06
C LEU A 210 0.67 6.51 3.11
N VAL A 211 1.04 7.15 2.02
CA VAL A 211 0.07 7.60 1.01
C VAL A 211 -0.59 6.42 0.31
N PHE A 212 0.17 5.38 -0.01
CA PHE A 212 -0.37 4.14 -0.58
C PHE A 212 -1.36 3.47 0.37
N ALA A 213 -1.07 3.47 1.68
CA ALA A 213 -1.99 2.98 2.71
C ALA A 213 -3.35 3.70 2.65
N ILE A 214 -3.32 5.03 2.59
CA ILE A 214 -4.53 5.85 2.51
C ILE A 214 -5.30 5.55 1.21
N ILE A 215 -4.62 5.44 0.07
CA ILE A 215 -5.24 5.13 -1.21
C ILE A 215 -5.94 3.77 -1.15
N ILE A 216 -5.25 2.72 -0.70
CA ILE A 216 -5.75 1.35 -0.69
C ILE A 216 -7.00 1.22 0.19
N VAL A 217 -6.97 1.78 1.41
CA VAL A 217 -8.13 1.73 2.30
C VAL A 217 -9.28 2.53 1.73
N ASN A 218 -9.00 3.73 1.21
CA ASN A 218 -10.03 4.61 0.69
C ASN A 218 -10.76 3.98 -0.49
N VAL A 219 -10.01 3.45 -1.46
CA VAL A 219 -10.59 2.78 -2.64
C VAL A 219 -11.33 1.50 -2.22
N GLY A 220 -10.70 0.64 -1.39
CA GLY A 220 -11.32 -0.59 -0.93
C GLY A 220 -12.67 -0.34 -0.23
N CYS A 221 -12.71 0.64 0.67
CA CYS A 221 -13.94 1.00 1.36
C CYS A 221 -14.98 1.65 0.43
N LEU A 222 -14.56 2.55 -0.48
CA LEU A 222 -15.48 3.20 -1.42
C LEU A 222 -16.17 2.18 -2.34
N GLU A 223 -15.41 1.25 -2.90
CA GLU A 223 -15.97 0.19 -3.75
C GLU A 223 -16.93 -0.71 -2.97
N GLY A 224 -16.62 -1.02 -1.71
CA GLY A 224 -17.50 -1.75 -0.82
C GLY A 224 -18.83 -1.02 -0.57
N PHE A 225 -18.81 0.26 -0.24
CA PHE A 225 -20.05 1.06 -0.03
C PHE A 225 -20.86 1.27 -1.33
N ARG A 226 -20.22 1.17 -2.48
CA ARG A 226 -20.87 1.30 -3.79
C ARG A 226 -21.47 -0.01 -4.28
N THR A 227 -21.28 -1.12 -3.58
CA THR A 227 -21.84 -2.41 -3.96
C THR A 227 -23.36 -2.30 -4.06
N ARG A 228 -23.90 -2.65 -5.23
CA ARG A 228 -25.35 -2.67 -5.48
C ARG A 228 -25.73 -3.99 -6.15
N GLY A 229 -26.75 -4.64 -5.61
CA GLY A 229 -27.24 -5.92 -6.09
C GLY A 229 -26.99 -7.03 -5.06
N GLY A 230 -26.99 -8.26 -5.51
CA GLY A 230 -26.84 -9.44 -4.65
C GLY A 230 -25.38 -9.82 -4.38
N PRO A 231 -25.15 -11.05 -3.85
CA PRO A 231 -23.82 -11.54 -3.48
C PRO A 231 -22.77 -11.47 -4.60
N ASP A 232 -23.17 -11.65 -5.86
CA ASP A 232 -22.26 -11.54 -7.01
C ASP A 232 -21.65 -10.14 -7.19
N ALA A 233 -22.35 -9.11 -6.72
CA ALA A 233 -21.84 -7.74 -6.78
C ALA A 233 -20.67 -7.52 -5.81
N VAL A 234 -20.62 -8.27 -4.71
CA VAL A 234 -19.51 -8.20 -3.74
C VAL A 234 -18.19 -8.63 -4.38
N GLY A 235 -18.20 -9.72 -5.16
CA GLY A 235 -17.02 -10.17 -5.88
C GLY A 235 -16.54 -9.14 -6.92
N ARG A 236 -17.47 -8.52 -7.65
CA ARG A 236 -17.13 -7.46 -8.62
C ARG A 236 -16.56 -6.22 -7.95
N SER A 237 -17.11 -5.78 -6.83
CA SER A 237 -16.57 -4.63 -6.09
C SER A 237 -15.19 -4.90 -5.51
N ALA A 238 -14.92 -6.12 -5.03
CA ALA A 238 -13.61 -6.53 -4.57
C ALA A 238 -12.56 -6.48 -5.69
N THR A 239 -12.89 -6.98 -6.89
CA THR A 239 -12.00 -6.91 -8.07
C THR A 239 -11.78 -5.45 -8.49
N SER A 240 -12.85 -4.64 -8.53
CA SER A 240 -12.77 -3.20 -8.85
C SER A 240 -11.85 -2.47 -7.86
N ALA A 241 -11.95 -2.78 -6.57
CA ALA A 241 -11.09 -2.20 -5.54
C ALA A 241 -9.61 -2.48 -5.79
N VAL A 242 -9.23 -3.70 -6.20
CA VAL A 242 -7.84 -4.03 -6.53
C VAL A 242 -7.36 -3.23 -7.73
N VAL A 243 -8.15 -3.20 -8.81
CA VAL A 243 -7.76 -2.51 -10.05
C VAL A 243 -7.58 -1.01 -9.80
N TRP A 244 -8.56 -0.35 -9.18
CA TRP A 244 -8.49 1.08 -8.92
C TRP A 244 -7.41 1.47 -7.90
N SER A 245 -7.23 0.68 -6.82
CA SER A 245 -6.17 0.98 -5.86
C SER A 245 -4.79 0.81 -6.46
N THR A 246 -4.54 -0.26 -7.23
CA THR A 246 -3.27 -0.47 -7.93
C THR A 246 -2.99 0.65 -8.93
N PHE A 247 -3.98 1.06 -9.72
CA PHE A 247 -3.85 2.15 -10.68
C PHE A 247 -3.50 3.47 -9.98
N LEU A 248 -4.21 3.83 -8.91
CA LEU A 248 -3.97 5.07 -8.17
C LEU A 248 -2.63 5.03 -7.40
N VAL A 249 -2.22 3.88 -6.90
CA VAL A 249 -0.89 3.70 -6.29
C VAL A 249 0.21 3.98 -7.29
N ILE A 250 0.13 3.41 -8.51
CA ILE A 250 1.13 3.67 -9.57
C ILE A 250 1.17 5.15 -9.94
N LEU A 251 0.01 5.80 -10.11
CA LEU A 251 -0.03 7.23 -10.40
C LEU A 251 0.60 8.08 -9.29
N ALA A 252 0.29 7.75 -8.03
CA ALA A 252 0.88 8.44 -6.88
C ALA A 252 2.39 8.21 -6.81
N ASP A 253 2.86 7.00 -7.11
CA ASP A 253 4.28 6.67 -7.12
C ASP A 253 5.06 7.50 -8.14
N VAL A 254 4.57 7.56 -9.38
CA VAL A 254 5.17 8.40 -10.44
C VAL A 254 5.19 9.87 -10.02
N PHE A 255 4.11 10.37 -9.42
CA PHE A 255 4.01 11.75 -8.96
C PHE A 255 5.04 12.06 -7.87
N PHE A 256 5.17 11.21 -6.85
CA PHE A 256 6.15 11.39 -5.79
C PHE A 256 7.58 11.28 -6.31
N THR A 257 7.87 10.30 -7.16
CA THR A 257 9.20 10.12 -7.77
C THR A 257 9.59 11.35 -8.58
N ALA A 258 8.66 11.92 -9.37
CA ALA A 258 8.92 13.15 -10.13
C ALA A 258 9.20 14.35 -9.20
N ILE A 259 8.42 14.53 -8.13
CA ILE A 259 8.65 15.61 -7.15
C ILE A 259 9.99 15.47 -6.47
N PHE A 260 10.32 14.28 -5.95
CA PHE A 260 11.58 14.05 -5.25
C PHE A 260 12.79 14.20 -6.17
N TYR A 261 12.67 13.81 -7.44
CA TYR A 261 13.69 14.05 -8.45
C TYR A 261 13.94 15.55 -8.68
N LEU A 262 12.88 16.34 -8.77
CA LEU A 262 12.99 17.80 -8.97
C LEU A 262 13.57 18.51 -7.75
N VAL A 263 13.15 18.13 -6.55
CA VAL A 263 13.63 18.72 -5.28
C VAL A 263 15.10 18.37 -5.02
N HIS A 264 15.53 17.16 -5.38
CA HIS A 264 16.93 16.75 -5.16
C HIS A 264 17.93 17.37 -6.16
N LYS A 265 17.41 17.91 -7.27
CA LYS A 265 18.23 18.56 -8.31
C LYS A 265 18.43 20.06 -8.08
N SER A 266 17.63 20.67 -7.20
CA SER A 266 17.73 22.08 -6.79
C SER A 266 18.64 22.23 -5.56
#